data_59c562255636273e427e4fcc50a93eaa
#
_entry.id   59c562255636273e427e4fcc50a93eaa
#
_cell.length_a   1.000
_cell.length_b   1.000
_cell.length_c   1.000
_cell.angle_alpha   90.00
_cell.angle_beta   90.00
_cell.angle_gamma   90.00
#
_symmetry.space_group_name_H-M   'P 1'
#
loop_
_entity.id
_entity.type
_entity.pdbx_description
1 polymer ?
#
loop_
_entity_poly.entity_id
_entity_poly.type
_entity_poly.pdbx_seq_one_letter_code
_entity_poly.pdbx_strand_id
1 'polypeptide(L)'
;MNNLRTARKAKNLTQQEVAEAINISQGSYSAWETGRTKIDARSLQQLAALLGVSTDYLLGNTTAPAGRIKIPVVGTVAAGLPCFAEDDILDYEEVTPEMAARGELFGLRVKGASMEPQIMDGDVVIVRRQDDAETGDTVVAKVNGDEATVKRLKKSPGLLTLVPANPTFDPLFFTPEQVLAMPVQIIGKVIELRRKF
;
A
#
# COMPACT_ATOMS: atom_id res chain seq x y z
N MET A 1 -15.60 22.15 13.31
CA MET A 1 -14.19 22.58 13.20
C MET A 1 -13.66 21.93 11.96
N ASN A 2 -13.01 22.63 11.03
CA ASN A 2 -12.54 22.01 9.79
C ASN A 2 -11.16 21.35 9.95
N ASN A 3 -10.80 20.45 9.05
CA ASN A 3 -9.57 19.69 9.09
C ASN A 3 -8.49 20.21 8.11
N LEU A 4 -8.64 21.42 7.56
CA LEU A 4 -7.72 22.00 6.58
C LEU A 4 -6.27 22.04 7.07
N ARG A 5 -6.05 22.53 8.28
CA ARG A 5 -4.72 22.63 8.88
C ARG A 5 -4.07 21.26 9.06
N THR A 6 -4.84 20.27 9.46
CA THR A 6 -4.38 18.90 9.66
C THR A 6 -3.98 18.27 8.32
N ALA A 7 -4.84 18.41 7.29
CA ALA A 7 -4.59 17.91 5.94
C ALA A 7 -3.33 18.54 5.32
N ARG A 8 -3.19 19.87 5.42
CA ARG A 8 -2.02 20.59 4.91
C ARG A 8 -0.72 20.12 5.58
N LYS A 9 -0.73 20.04 6.92
CA LYS A 9 0.46 19.58 7.68
C LYS A 9 0.85 18.14 7.34
N ALA A 10 -0.11 17.27 7.10
CA ALA A 10 0.14 15.89 6.66
C ALA A 10 0.87 15.81 5.31
N LYS A 11 0.74 16.85 4.48
CA LYS A 11 1.47 17.00 3.20
C LYS A 11 2.75 17.83 3.32
N ASN A 12 3.14 18.27 4.53
CA ASN A 12 4.28 19.16 4.79
C ASN A 12 4.25 20.48 4.01
N LEU A 13 3.05 20.98 3.68
CA LEU A 13 2.87 22.22 2.93
C LEU A 13 2.69 23.40 3.87
N THR A 14 3.19 24.58 3.45
CA THR A 14 2.93 25.88 4.07
C THR A 14 1.56 26.42 3.64
N GLN A 15 1.01 27.39 4.38
CA GLN A 15 -0.23 28.07 3.97
C GLN A 15 -0.07 28.81 2.63
N GLN A 16 1.13 29.34 2.37
CA GLN A 16 1.44 30.03 1.14
C GLN A 16 1.43 29.10 -0.07
N GLU A 17 2.12 27.96 0.02
CA GLU A 17 2.15 26.96 -1.06
C GLU A 17 0.77 26.44 -1.43
N VAL A 18 -0.08 26.19 -0.43
CA VAL A 18 -1.47 25.75 -0.70
C VAL A 18 -2.26 26.88 -1.35
N ALA A 19 -2.12 28.12 -0.88
CA ALA A 19 -2.83 29.28 -1.44
C ALA A 19 -2.43 29.52 -2.90
N GLU A 20 -1.14 29.47 -3.21
CA GLU A 20 -0.60 29.58 -4.58
C GLU A 20 -1.11 28.48 -5.49
N ALA A 21 -1.12 27.23 -5.01
CA ALA A 21 -1.56 26.06 -5.80
C ALA A 21 -3.04 26.14 -6.24
N ILE A 22 -3.89 26.80 -5.46
CA ILE A 22 -5.32 27.00 -5.82
C ILE A 22 -5.65 28.43 -6.22
N ASN A 23 -4.62 29.27 -6.44
CA ASN A 23 -4.69 30.61 -6.97
C ASN A 23 -5.52 31.59 -6.09
N ILE A 24 -5.27 31.60 -4.77
CA ILE A 24 -5.86 32.53 -3.81
C ILE A 24 -4.77 33.21 -2.95
N SER A 25 -5.16 34.23 -2.17
CA SER A 25 -4.24 34.84 -1.21
C SER A 25 -4.00 33.93 0.00
N GLN A 26 -2.79 33.97 0.55
CA GLN A 26 -2.45 33.27 1.83
C GLN A 26 -3.39 33.70 2.97
N GLY A 27 -3.78 34.98 3.01
CA GLY A 27 -4.74 35.48 3.99
C GLY A 27 -6.14 34.83 3.89
N SER A 28 -6.63 34.60 2.65
CA SER A 28 -7.89 33.88 2.41
C SER A 28 -7.81 32.44 2.90
N TYR A 29 -6.73 31.74 2.57
CA TYR A 29 -6.52 30.36 3.04
C TYR A 29 -6.42 30.30 4.57
N SER A 30 -5.70 31.23 5.21
CA SER A 30 -5.59 31.34 6.68
C SER A 30 -6.95 31.60 7.34
N ALA A 31 -7.81 32.41 6.73
CA ALA A 31 -9.16 32.65 7.21
C ALA A 31 -10.02 31.38 7.13
N TRP A 32 -9.85 30.55 6.12
CA TRP A 32 -10.50 29.25 6.01
C TRP A 32 -10.00 28.26 7.07
N GLU A 33 -8.69 28.14 7.28
CA GLU A 33 -8.14 27.25 8.32
C GLU A 33 -8.64 27.61 9.72
N THR A 34 -8.83 28.89 10.00
CA THR A 34 -9.31 29.38 11.29
C THR A 34 -10.84 29.39 11.41
N GLY A 35 -11.56 29.08 10.33
CA GLY A 35 -13.02 29.07 10.29
C GLY A 35 -13.66 30.46 10.31
N ARG A 36 -12.89 31.53 10.03
CA ARG A 36 -13.39 32.91 9.97
C ARG A 36 -14.30 33.15 8.77
N THR A 37 -14.01 32.47 7.66
CA THR A 37 -14.81 32.53 6.44
C THR A 37 -15.13 31.12 5.97
N LYS A 38 -16.27 30.99 5.26
CA LYS A 38 -16.65 29.71 4.64
C LYS A 38 -15.90 29.52 3.32
N ILE A 39 -15.59 28.29 3.01
CA ILE A 39 -14.96 27.89 1.75
C ILE A 39 -16.07 27.71 0.71
N ASP A 40 -15.89 28.24 -0.48
CA ASP A 40 -16.78 27.97 -1.59
C ASP A 40 -16.58 26.55 -2.15
N ALA A 41 -17.59 26.02 -2.83
CA ALA A 41 -17.60 24.63 -3.30
C ALA A 41 -16.45 24.32 -4.29
N ARG A 42 -16.07 25.26 -5.13
CA ARG A 42 -14.98 25.10 -6.11
C ARG A 42 -13.63 25.01 -5.41
N SER A 43 -13.35 25.95 -4.54
CA SER A 43 -12.12 25.97 -3.74
C SER A 43 -12.00 24.74 -2.84
N LEU A 44 -13.12 24.27 -2.28
CA LEU A 44 -13.17 23.05 -1.47
C LEU A 44 -12.80 21.81 -2.30
N GLN A 45 -13.28 21.68 -3.51
CA GLN A 45 -12.91 20.59 -4.43
C GLN A 45 -11.43 20.64 -4.81
N GLN A 46 -10.90 21.83 -5.12
CA GLN A 46 -9.49 22.02 -5.43
C GLN A 46 -8.58 21.65 -4.26
N LEU A 47 -8.96 22.06 -3.03
CA LEU A 47 -8.24 21.72 -1.81
C LEU A 47 -8.29 20.21 -1.53
N ALA A 48 -9.43 19.57 -1.72
CA ALA A 48 -9.58 18.14 -1.56
C ALA A 48 -8.65 17.36 -2.50
N ALA A 49 -8.60 17.75 -3.77
CA ALA A 49 -7.72 17.16 -4.77
C ALA A 49 -6.23 17.41 -4.44
N LEU A 50 -5.85 18.64 -4.11
CA LEU A 50 -4.47 19.02 -3.78
C LEU A 50 -3.96 18.28 -2.54
N LEU A 51 -4.80 18.22 -1.50
CA LEU A 51 -4.42 17.63 -0.20
C LEU A 51 -4.64 16.10 -0.17
N GLY A 52 -5.30 15.53 -1.20
CA GLY A 52 -5.57 14.09 -1.29
C GLY A 52 -6.55 13.59 -0.22
N VAL A 53 -7.59 14.38 0.08
CA VAL A 53 -8.58 14.09 1.11
C VAL A 53 -10.00 14.37 0.59
N SER A 54 -11.03 13.82 1.24
CA SER A 54 -12.41 14.12 0.87
C SER A 54 -12.83 15.53 1.30
N THR A 55 -13.81 16.11 0.60
CA THR A 55 -14.44 17.37 0.98
C THR A 55 -15.11 17.27 2.36
N ASP A 56 -15.73 16.15 2.68
CA ASP A 56 -16.34 15.88 3.98
C ASP A 56 -15.31 15.88 5.11
N TYR A 57 -14.12 15.30 4.87
CA TYR A 57 -13.03 15.41 5.83
C TYR A 57 -12.58 16.85 6.05
N LEU A 58 -12.39 17.62 4.97
CA LEU A 58 -12.00 19.03 5.08
C LEU A 58 -13.03 19.85 5.88
N LEU A 59 -14.32 19.58 5.70
CA LEU A 59 -15.41 20.24 6.44
C LEU A 59 -15.54 19.74 7.88
N GLY A 60 -14.87 18.66 8.26
CA GLY A 60 -14.97 18.07 9.60
C GLY A 60 -16.20 17.18 9.80
N ASN A 61 -16.88 16.77 8.73
CA ASN A 61 -18.03 15.87 8.76
C ASN A 61 -17.63 14.40 8.99
N THR A 62 -16.37 14.07 8.76
CA THR A 62 -15.77 12.74 8.99
C THR A 62 -14.39 12.90 9.58
N THR A 63 -13.98 11.94 10.40
CA THR A 63 -12.62 11.85 10.95
C THR A 63 -11.63 11.18 9.99
N ALA A 64 -12.12 10.54 8.94
CA ALA A 64 -11.28 9.89 7.93
C ALA A 64 -10.83 10.91 6.87
N PRO A 65 -9.52 11.08 6.64
CA PRO A 65 -8.98 12.10 5.71
C PRO A 65 -9.38 11.89 4.27
N ALA A 66 -9.63 10.66 3.83
CA ALA A 66 -10.09 10.36 2.48
C ALA A 66 -10.97 9.11 2.46
N GLY A 67 -11.75 8.97 1.42
CA GLY A 67 -12.48 7.72 1.16
C GLY A 67 -11.51 6.54 1.12
N ARG A 68 -11.89 5.43 1.71
CA ARG A 68 -11.11 4.20 1.63
C ARG A 68 -11.14 3.68 0.19
N ILE A 69 -9.99 3.30 -0.30
CA ILE A 69 -9.83 2.71 -1.64
C ILE A 69 -9.91 1.19 -1.46
N LYS A 70 -10.81 0.57 -2.19
CA LYS A 70 -10.92 -0.89 -2.19
C LYS A 70 -9.85 -1.49 -3.10
N ILE A 71 -9.09 -2.42 -2.58
CA ILE A 71 -8.12 -3.23 -3.33
C ILE A 71 -8.57 -4.69 -3.31
N PRO A 72 -8.36 -5.44 -4.40
CA PRO A 72 -8.76 -6.85 -4.46
C PRO A 72 -7.88 -7.70 -3.54
N VAL A 73 -8.49 -8.69 -2.89
CA VAL A 73 -7.81 -9.76 -2.16
C VAL A 73 -7.90 -11.03 -2.98
N VAL A 74 -6.75 -11.62 -3.29
CA VAL A 74 -6.64 -12.85 -4.09
C VAL A 74 -6.13 -14.02 -3.25
N GLY A 75 -6.45 -15.24 -3.67
CA GLY A 75 -5.94 -16.46 -3.05
C GLY A 75 -4.63 -16.94 -3.63
N THR A 76 -4.39 -16.61 -4.89
CA THR A 76 -3.18 -16.95 -5.64
C THR A 76 -2.79 -15.78 -6.54
N VAL A 77 -1.54 -15.74 -6.98
CA VAL A 77 -1.07 -14.72 -7.92
C VAL A 77 -0.67 -15.41 -9.21
N ALA A 78 -1.45 -15.23 -10.27
CA ALA A 78 -1.13 -15.75 -11.58
C ALA A 78 0.16 -15.10 -12.16
N ALA A 79 0.87 -15.80 -13.04
CA ALA A 79 2.09 -15.28 -13.64
C ALA A 79 1.81 -14.11 -14.59
N GLY A 80 2.53 -13.00 -14.42
CA GLY A 80 2.78 -12.01 -15.46
C GLY A 80 1.63 -11.04 -15.81
N LEU A 81 0.47 -11.09 -15.18
CA LEU A 81 -0.64 -10.21 -15.55
C LEU A 81 -0.85 -9.06 -14.55
N PRO A 82 -1.01 -7.82 -15.05
CA PRO A 82 -1.37 -6.66 -14.24
C PRO A 82 -2.83 -6.65 -13.78
N CYS A 83 -3.66 -7.58 -14.25
CA CYS A 83 -5.07 -7.71 -13.88
C CYS A 83 -5.31 -9.05 -13.21
N PHE A 84 -5.86 -9.04 -12.01
CA PHE A 84 -6.50 -10.22 -11.45
C PHE A 84 -7.81 -10.45 -12.22
N ALA A 85 -8.06 -11.67 -12.69
CA ALA A 85 -9.36 -12.01 -13.23
C ALA A 85 -10.42 -11.84 -12.13
N GLU A 86 -11.64 -11.42 -12.47
CA GLU A 86 -12.71 -11.25 -11.47
C GLU A 86 -12.92 -12.54 -10.66
N ASP A 87 -12.75 -13.70 -11.29
CA ASP A 87 -12.87 -15.03 -10.67
C ASP A 87 -11.76 -15.34 -9.65
N ASP A 88 -10.62 -14.63 -9.66
CA ASP A 88 -9.52 -14.81 -8.72
C ASP A 88 -9.70 -13.98 -7.43
N ILE A 89 -10.65 -13.05 -7.43
CA ILE A 89 -10.89 -12.14 -6.31
C ILE A 89 -11.74 -12.84 -5.25
N LEU A 90 -11.16 -13.03 -4.08
CA LEU A 90 -11.84 -13.65 -2.93
C LEU A 90 -12.60 -12.64 -2.07
N ASP A 91 -12.08 -11.40 -1.96
CA ASP A 91 -12.59 -10.37 -1.07
C ASP A 91 -12.00 -9.01 -1.47
N TYR A 92 -12.39 -7.95 -0.78
CA TYR A 92 -11.79 -6.62 -0.92
C TYR A 92 -11.33 -6.12 0.44
N GLU A 93 -10.16 -5.49 0.48
CA GLU A 93 -9.67 -4.76 1.65
C GLU A 93 -9.64 -3.26 1.36
N GLU A 94 -9.83 -2.47 2.40
CA GLU A 94 -9.85 -1.01 2.28
C GLU A 94 -8.53 -0.43 2.75
N VAL A 95 -7.88 0.35 1.90
CA VAL A 95 -6.61 1.04 2.19
C VAL A 95 -6.80 2.55 2.16
N THR A 96 -5.88 3.28 2.79
CA THR A 96 -5.90 4.74 2.72
C THR A 96 -5.38 5.22 1.38
N PRO A 97 -5.79 6.41 0.91
CA PRO A 97 -5.25 7.00 -0.31
C PRO A 97 -3.75 7.22 -0.28
N GLU A 98 -3.18 7.50 0.90
CA GLU A 98 -1.74 7.63 1.06
C GLU A 98 -1.02 6.30 0.79
N MET A 99 -1.62 5.18 1.16
CA MET A 99 -1.08 3.86 0.82
C MET A 99 -1.21 3.61 -0.68
N ALA A 100 -2.37 3.87 -1.27
CA ALA A 100 -2.62 3.68 -2.69
C ALA A 100 -1.76 4.60 -3.58
N ALA A 101 -1.45 5.81 -3.13
CA ALA A 101 -0.57 6.74 -3.84
C ALA A 101 0.89 6.27 -3.94
N ARG A 102 1.30 5.28 -3.13
CA ARG A 102 2.68 4.74 -3.12
C ARG A 102 2.91 3.64 -4.13
N GLY A 103 1.92 3.26 -4.90
CA GLY A 103 1.99 2.22 -5.94
C GLY A 103 0.76 1.35 -5.98
N GLU A 104 0.73 0.43 -6.93
CA GLU A 104 -0.33 -0.54 -7.09
C GLU A 104 -0.36 -1.51 -5.90
N LEU A 105 -1.52 -1.68 -5.28
CA LEU A 105 -1.72 -2.52 -4.10
C LEU A 105 -2.70 -3.65 -4.38
N PHE A 106 -2.45 -4.79 -3.75
CA PHE A 106 -3.41 -5.90 -3.67
C PHE A 106 -3.29 -6.61 -2.32
N GLY A 107 -4.33 -7.31 -1.92
CA GLY A 107 -4.30 -8.24 -0.80
C GLY A 107 -3.98 -9.65 -1.27
N LEU A 108 -3.18 -10.39 -0.52
CA LEU A 108 -2.97 -11.81 -0.72
C LEU A 108 -3.39 -12.56 0.54
N ARG A 109 -4.29 -13.53 0.41
CA ARG A 109 -4.63 -14.43 1.50
C ARG A 109 -3.55 -15.49 1.64
N VAL A 110 -2.91 -15.50 2.80
CA VAL A 110 -1.80 -16.41 3.08
C VAL A 110 -2.33 -17.83 3.31
N LYS A 111 -1.63 -18.80 2.72
CA LYS A 111 -1.85 -20.24 2.95
C LYS A 111 -0.59 -20.88 3.52
N GLY A 112 -0.78 -21.71 4.53
CA GLY A 112 0.28 -22.50 5.16
C GLY A 112 1.03 -21.78 6.28
N ALA A 113 1.90 -22.51 6.94
CA ALA A 113 2.51 -22.16 8.24
C ALA A 113 3.97 -21.66 8.13
N SER A 114 4.51 -21.46 6.93
CA SER A 114 5.95 -21.14 6.74
C SER A 114 6.37 -19.78 7.28
N MET A 115 5.43 -18.88 7.53
CA MET A 115 5.68 -17.53 8.08
C MET A 115 5.18 -17.37 9.52
N GLU A 116 4.72 -18.46 10.15
CA GLU A 116 4.34 -18.46 11.56
C GLU A 116 5.55 -18.22 12.48
N PRO A 117 5.33 -17.60 13.64
CA PRO A 117 4.07 -17.05 14.18
C PRO A 117 3.76 -15.63 13.68
N GLN A 118 4.58 -15.04 12.83
CA GLN A 118 4.44 -13.65 12.39
C GLN A 118 3.20 -13.47 11.49
N ILE A 119 3.06 -14.35 10.50
CA ILE A 119 1.92 -14.38 9.58
C ILE A 119 1.34 -15.79 9.65
N MET A 120 0.05 -15.88 10.00
CA MET A 120 -0.66 -17.13 10.18
C MET A 120 -1.38 -17.54 8.91
N ASP A 121 -1.75 -18.81 8.82
CA ASP A 121 -2.67 -19.29 7.80
C ASP A 121 -3.99 -18.52 7.84
N GLY A 122 -4.49 -18.10 6.68
CA GLY A 122 -5.72 -17.30 6.56
C GLY A 122 -5.55 -15.78 6.73
N ASP A 123 -4.41 -15.29 7.21
CA ASP A 123 -4.13 -13.86 7.25
C ASP A 123 -4.17 -13.24 5.85
N VAL A 124 -4.45 -11.94 5.77
CA VAL A 124 -4.33 -11.16 4.54
C VAL A 124 -3.13 -10.23 4.65
N VAL A 125 -2.19 -10.34 3.73
CA VAL A 125 -1.09 -9.38 3.60
C VAL A 125 -1.41 -8.36 2.50
N ILE A 126 -1.23 -7.08 2.80
CA ILE A 126 -1.31 -6.02 1.80
C ILE A 126 0.05 -5.91 1.14
N VAL A 127 0.06 -6.05 -0.16
CA VAL A 127 1.26 -6.14 -0.99
C VAL A 127 1.32 -4.94 -1.91
N ARG A 128 2.45 -4.24 -1.89
CA ARG A 128 2.77 -3.25 -2.92
C ARG A 128 3.49 -3.96 -4.06
N ARG A 129 2.93 -3.85 -5.26
CA ARG A 129 3.48 -4.45 -6.47
C ARG A 129 4.80 -3.80 -6.83
N GLN A 130 5.83 -4.61 -6.98
CA GLN A 130 7.17 -4.23 -7.42
C GLN A 130 7.97 -5.49 -7.74
N ASP A 131 8.91 -5.37 -8.66
CA ASP A 131 9.75 -6.47 -9.15
C ASP A 131 11.06 -6.64 -8.37
N ASP A 132 11.32 -5.76 -7.41
CA ASP A 132 12.49 -5.83 -6.53
C ASP A 132 12.15 -5.43 -5.09
N ALA A 133 13.01 -5.85 -4.13
CA ALA A 133 12.89 -5.52 -2.70
C ALA A 133 14.28 -5.61 -2.04
N GLU A 134 14.40 -5.11 -0.81
CA GLU A 134 15.65 -5.08 -0.07
C GLU A 134 15.79 -6.29 0.87
N THR A 135 17.04 -6.57 1.28
CA THR A 135 17.30 -7.58 2.31
C THR A 135 16.58 -7.23 3.60
N GLY A 136 15.81 -8.19 4.13
CA GLY A 136 14.99 -8.03 5.33
C GLY A 136 13.51 -7.78 5.04
N ASP A 137 13.16 -7.40 3.81
CA ASP A 137 11.77 -7.24 3.42
C ASP A 137 11.02 -8.58 3.40
N THR A 138 9.77 -8.55 3.78
CA THR A 138 8.83 -9.65 3.51
C THR A 138 8.26 -9.45 2.12
N VAL A 139 8.40 -10.45 1.27
CA VAL A 139 8.02 -10.39 -0.15
C VAL A 139 7.04 -11.51 -0.51
N VAL A 140 6.24 -11.23 -1.51
CA VAL A 140 5.54 -12.26 -2.28
C VAL A 140 6.42 -12.59 -3.48
N ALA A 141 6.82 -13.86 -3.60
CA ALA A 141 7.67 -14.33 -4.67
C ALA A 141 7.07 -15.57 -5.33
N LYS A 142 7.32 -15.72 -6.64
CA LYS A 142 7.07 -16.95 -7.40
C LYS A 142 8.38 -17.67 -7.64
N VAL A 143 8.32 -18.99 -7.57
CA VAL A 143 9.44 -19.88 -7.87
C VAL A 143 8.96 -20.88 -8.93
N ASN A 144 9.67 -21.03 -10.02
CA ASN A 144 9.38 -21.94 -11.15
C ASN A 144 8.00 -21.76 -11.81
N GLY A 145 7.38 -20.59 -11.68
CA GLY A 145 6.03 -20.38 -12.21
C GLY A 145 4.92 -21.00 -11.35
N ASP A 146 5.29 -21.62 -10.22
CA ASP A 146 4.35 -22.18 -9.23
C ASP A 146 3.57 -21.11 -8.47
N GLU A 147 2.79 -21.53 -7.49
CA GLU A 147 2.03 -20.62 -6.63
C GLU A 147 2.93 -19.61 -5.90
N ALA A 148 2.41 -18.42 -5.70
CA ALA A 148 3.12 -17.37 -4.97
C ALA A 148 3.33 -17.77 -3.51
N THR A 149 4.52 -17.50 -2.99
CA THR A 149 4.87 -17.75 -1.59
C THR A 149 5.28 -16.46 -0.88
N VAL A 150 4.97 -16.35 0.41
CA VAL A 150 5.42 -15.25 1.28
C VAL A 150 6.66 -15.68 2.03
N LYS A 151 7.74 -14.91 1.93
CA LYS A 151 9.02 -15.19 2.60
C LYS A 151 9.75 -13.88 2.93
N ARG A 152 10.72 -13.96 3.82
CA ARG A 152 11.67 -12.86 4.03
C ARG A 152 12.80 -12.95 3.01
N LEU A 153 13.04 -11.85 2.32
CA LEU A 153 14.12 -11.76 1.32
C LEU A 153 15.47 -11.51 2.00
N LYS A 154 16.49 -12.26 1.59
CA LYS A 154 17.89 -11.99 1.90
C LYS A 154 18.71 -12.03 0.63
N LYS A 155 19.36 -10.93 0.31
CA LYS A 155 20.30 -10.80 -0.81
C LYS A 155 21.72 -10.79 -0.26
N SER A 156 22.58 -11.58 -0.84
CA SER A 156 24.02 -11.62 -0.59
C SER A 156 24.74 -11.64 -1.93
N PRO A 157 26.05 -11.28 -2.03
CA PRO A 157 26.77 -11.38 -3.28
C PRO A 157 26.67 -12.81 -3.86
N GLY A 158 26.09 -12.93 -5.06
CA GLY A 158 25.89 -14.21 -5.73
C GLY A 158 24.85 -15.14 -5.11
N LEU A 159 23.96 -14.66 -4.23
CA LEU A 159 22.95 -15.53 -3.60
C LEU A 159 21.68 -14.74 -3.24
N LEU A 160 20.54 -15.21 -3.72
CA LEU A 160 19.23 -14.79 -3.27
C LEU A 160 18.65 -15.89 -2.38
N THR A 161 18.15 -15.53 -1.22
CA THR A 161 17.54 -16.48 -0.27
C THR A 161 16.14 -16.03 0.10
N LEU A 162 15.18 -16.94 0.04
CA LEU A 162 13.83 -16.76 0.56
C LEU A 162 13.73 -17.52 1.88
N VAL A 163 13.67 -16.76 2.98
CA VAL A 163 13.75 -17.28 4.37
C VAL A 163 12.35 -17.35 4.97
N PRO A 164 11.89 -18.54 5.40
CA PRO A 164 10.67 -18.65 6.18
C PRO A 164 10.86 -18.04 7.57
N ALA A 165 9.76 -17.59 8.21
CA ALA A 165 9.79 -17.17 9.60
C ALA A 165 9.71 -18.38 10.57
N ASN A 166 9.03 -19.44 10.13
CA ASN A 166 8.91 -20.68 10.88
C ASN A 166 10.16 -21.56 10.70
N PRO A 167 10.91 -21.85 11.77
CA PRO A 167 12.16 -22.61 11.69
C PRO A 167 11.99 -24.07 11.30
N THR A 168 10.78 -24.60 11.23
CA THR A 168 10.51 -25.98 10.76
C THR A 168 10.52 -26.09 9.24
N PHE A 169 10.61 -24.96 8.53
CA PHE A 169 10.69 -24.90 7.07
C PHE A 169 12.09 -24.48 6.64
N ASP A 170 12.64 -25.13 5.61
CA ASP A 170 13.95 -24.81 5.08
C ASP A 170 13.95 -23.54 4.23
N PRO A 171 14.99 -22.69 4.29
CA PRO A 171 15.19 -21.59 3.36
C PRO A 171 15.42 -22.08 1.94
N LEU A 172 14.93 -21.32 0.97
CA LEU A 172 15.19 -21.56 -0.45
C LEU A 172 16.35 -20.67 -0.92
N PHE A 173 17.36 -21.30 -1.52
CA PHE A 173 18.56 -20.65 -1.99
C PHE A 173 18.62 -20.64 -3.51
N PHE A 174 19.02 -19.52 -4.12
CA PHE A 174 19.09 -19.35 -5.56
C PHE A 174 20.40 -18.66 -5.92
N THR A 175 21.24 -19.35 -6.73
CA THR A 175 22.40 -18.72 -7.38
C THR A 175 21.94 -17.88 -8.59
N PRO A 176 22.80 -16.97 -9.14
CA PRO A 176 22.45 -16.20 -10.33
C PRO A 176 22.04 -17.08 -11.51
N GLU A 177 22.71 -18.22 -11.71
CA GLU A 177 22.37 -19.16 -12.76
C GLU A 177 21.00 -19.81 -12.52
N GLN A 178 20.69 -20.13 -11.26
CA GLN A 178 19.40 -20.69 -10.88
C GLN A 178 18.28 -19.67 -11.00
N VAL A 179 18.52 -18.41 -10.66
CA VAL A 179 17.53 -17.33 -10.87
C VAL A 179 17.17 -17.18 -12.35
N LEU A 180 18.13 -17.43 -13.26
CA LEU A 180 17.89 -17.39 -14.70
C LEU A 180 17.22 -18.66 -15.23
N ALA A 181 17.58 -19.83 -14.71
CA ALA A 181 17.07 -21.12 -15.15
C ALA A 181 15.72 -21.50 -14.49
N MET A 182 15.51 -21.06 -13.27
CA MET A 182 14.32 -21.28 -12.46
C MET A 182 13.81 -19.90 -12.04
N PRO A 183 12.95 -19.25 -12.82
CA PRO A 183 12.63 -17.85 -12.62
C PRO A 183 12.03 -17.62 -11.24
N VAL A 184 12.85 -17.08 -10.34
CA VAL A 184 12.39 -16.48 -9.08
C VAL A 184 11.97 -15.07 -9.41
N GLN A 185 10.69 -14.80 -9.31
CA GLN A 185 10.13 -13.49 -9.56
C GLN A 185 9.58 -12.90 -8.27
N ILE A 186 10.06 -11.73 -7.90
CA ILE A 186 9.42 -10.93 -6.84
C ILE A 186 8.18 -10.29 -7.46
N ILE A 187 7.02 -10.51 -6.83
CA ILE A 187 5.73 -9.94 -7.25
C ILE A 187 5.45 -8.64 -6.50
N GLY A 188 5.92 -8.55 -5.26
CA GLY A 188 5.75 -7.36 -4.47
C GLY A 188 6.27 -7.48 -3.04
N LYS A 189 6.28 -6.33 -2.36
CA LYS A 189 6.66 -6.19 -0.97
C LYS A 189 5.43 -6.14 -0.08
N VAL A 190 5.41 -6.93 0.98
CA VAL A 190 4.39 -6.86 2.04
C VAL A 190 4.60 -5.58 2.83
N ILE A 191 3.56 -4.77 2.95
CA ILE A 191 3.57 -3.47 3.64
C ILE A 191 2.67 -3.42 4.87
N GLU A 192 1.70 -4.34 4.96
CA GLU A 192 0.76 -4.43 6.08
C GLU A 192 0.25 -5.86 6.23
N LEU A 193 -0.05 -6.27 7.46
CA LEU A 193 -0.69 -7.54 7.80
C LEU A 193 -2.09 -7.25 8.38
N ARG A 194 -3.08 -8.00 7.94
CA ARG A 194 -4.45 -7.94 8.46
C ARG A 194 -4.90 -9.30 8.94
N ARG A 195 -5.32 -9.36 10.19
CA ARG A 195 -5.89 -10.55 10.82
C ARG A 195 -7.29 -10.23 11.32
N LYS A 196 -8.26 -11.03 10.89
CA LYS A 196 -9.64 -10.99 11.41
C LYS A 196 -9.75 -12.03 12.53
N PHE A 197 -10.33 -11.66 13.63
CA PHE A 197 -10.62 -12.52 14.79
C PHE A 197 -12.10 -12.93 14.78
#